data_f41301814aea63091c1a2e540c54b36f
#
_entry.id   f41301814aea63091c1a2e540c54b36f
#
_cell.length_a   1.000
_cell.length_b   1.000
_cell.length_c   1.000
_cell.angle_alpha   90.00
_cell.angle_beta   90.00
_cell.angle_gamma   90.00
#
_symmetry.space_group_name_H-M   'P 1'
#
loop_
_entity.id
_entity.type
_entity.pdbx_description
1 polymer ?
#
loop_
_entity_poly.entity_id
_entity_poly.type
_entity_poly.pdbx_seq_one_letter_code
_entity_poly.pdbx_strand_id
1 'polypeptide(L)'
;MAGTKTFVNDSPATLQITLFIREGDEPLNQDGTVSFILDPGETEVITYGNDINSFLNGILLFTIFEGDLYSKTQFVIEKESELDDLLNTNSMITITKNQTDYEISGSNPTLAQ
;
A
#
# COMPACT_ATOMS: atom_id res chain seq x y z
N MET A 1 -13.18 -13.64 1.16
CA MET A 1 -13.10 -12.74 0.00
C MET A 1 -11.74 -12.08 -0.04
N ALA A 2 -11.14 -12.02 -1.20
CA ALA A 2 -9.83 -11.36 -1.35
C ALA A 2 -9.93 -9.89 -0.96
N GLY A 3 -8.80 -9.31 -0.56
CA GLY A 3 -8.72 -7.89 -0.25
C GLY A 3 -8.68 -7.06 -1.52
N THR A 4 -9.23 -5.86 -1.46
CA THR A 4 -9.24 -4.92 -2.57
C THR A 4 -9.06 -3.51 -2.04
N LYS A 5 -8.14 -2.75 -2.67
CA LYS A 5 -7.91 -1.36 -2.31
C LYS A 5 -7.62 -0.54 -3.54
N THR A 6 -7.95 0.73 -3.46
CA THR A 6 -7.60 1.70 -4.49
C THR A 6 -6.29 2.37 -4.09
N PHE A 7 -5.32 2.41 -5.01
CA PHE A 7 -4.03 3.04 -4.79
C PHE A 7 -3.91 4.25 -5.71
N VAL A 8 -3.50 5.37 -5.13
CA VAL A 8 -3.39 6.65 -5.84
C VAL A 8 -1.95 7.14 -5.76
N ASN A 9 -1.35 7.40 -6.91
CA ASN A 9 -0.03 8.02 -6.94
C ASN A 9 -0.19 9.53 -7.12
N ASP A 10 -0.19 10.25 -6.02
CA ASP A 10 -0.29 11.71 -6.04
C ASP A 10 1.11 12.32 -5.89
N SER A 11 2.05 11.82 -6.69
CA SER A 11 3.43 12.30 -6.71
C SER A 11 3.88 12.50 -8.15
N PRO A 12 5.00 13.19 -8.37
CA PRO A 12 5.51 13.40 -9.72
C PRO A 12 6.36 12.24 -10.24
N ALA A 13 6.50 11.16 -9.48
CA ALA A 13 7.37 10.05 -9.82
C ALA A 13 6.55 8.81 -10.18
N THR A 14 7.13 7.94 -11.02
CA THR A 14 6.58 6.61 -11.26
C THR A 14 6.96 5.73 -10.07
N LEU A 15 5.98 5.10 -9.46
CA LEU A 15 6.18 4.31 -8.25
C LEU A 15 6.02 2.82 -8.53
N GLN A 16 6.95 2.03 -8.03
CA GLN A 16 6.79 0.57 -7.98
C GLN A 16 6.38 0.21 -6.55
N ILE A 17 5.26 -0.46 -6.41
CA ILE A 17 4.69 -0.77 -5.12
C ILE A 17 4.59 -2.28 -4.98
N THR A 18 5.05 -2.81 -3.86
CA THR A 18 4.90 -4.22 -3.52
C THR A 18 4.12 -4.32 -2.22
N LEU A 19 3.06 -5.09 -2.25
CA LEU A 19 2.25 -5.37 -1.06
C LEU A 19 2.62 -6.73 -0.52
N PHE A 20 2.79 -6.80 0.80
CA PHE A 20 3.08 -8.07 1.49
C PHE A 20 1.78 -8.55 2.11
N ILE A 21 1.36 -9.74 1.73
CA ILE A 21 0.07 -10.28 2.13
C ILE A 21 0.23 -11.07 3.42
N ARG A 22 -0.67 -10.81 4.38
CA ARG A 22 -0.65 -11.51 5.66
C ARG A 22 -1.28 -12.89 5.51
N GLU A 23 -0.64 -13.89 6.12
CA GLU A 23 -1.25 -15.20 6.21
C GLU A 23 -2.17 -15.24 7.42
N GLY A 24 -3.46 -15.36 7.17
CA GLY A 24 -4.45 -15.35 8.23
C GLY A 24 -4.54 -13.98 8.89
N ASP A 25 -4.51 -13.95 10.21
CA ASP A 25 -4.72 -12.74 10.99
C ASP A 25 -3.49 -12.30 11.79
N GLU A 26 -2.41 -13.05 11.74
CA GLU A 26 -1.21 -12.75 12.53
C GLU A 26 -0.21 -11.94 11.72
N PRO A 27 0.18 -10.74 12.19
CA PRO A 27 1.07 -9.86 11.41
C PRO A 27 2.41 -10.47 11.05
N LEU A 28 2.91 -11.42 11.83
CA LEU A 28 4.23 -12.00 11.57
C LEU A 28 4.22 -13.11 10.53
N ASN A 29 3.04 -13.53 10.08
CA ASN A 29 2.91 -14.56 9.06
C ASN A 29 2.64 -13.92 7.71
N GLN A 30 3.30 -14.44 6.67
CA GLN A 30 3.22 -13.85 5.33
C GLN A 30 2.88 -14.91 4.29
N ASP A 31 2.02 -14.54 3.33
CA ASP A 31 1.53 -15.44 2.28
C ASP A 31 1.92 -14.98 0.89
N GLY A 32 2.91 -14.14 0.72
CA GLY A 32 3.37 -13.75 -0.59
C GLY A 32 3.20 -12.26 -0.85
N THR A 33 3.37 -11.86 -2.11
CA THR A 33 3.39 -10.46 -2.48
C THR A 33 2.63 -10.20 -3.77
N VAL A 34 2.23 -8.93 -3.95
CA VAL A 34 1.68 -8.42 -5.21
C VAL A 34 2.45 -7.14 -5.53
N SER A 35 2.94 -7.04 -6.77
CA SER A 35 3.67 -5.84 -7.19
C SER A 35 2.97 -5.20 -8.39
N PHE A 36 2.98 -3.88 -8.42
CA PHE A 36 2.40 -3.11 -9.51
C PHE A 36 3.10 -1.76 -9.64
N ILE A 37 2.87 -1.09 -10.77
CA ILE A 37 3.49 0.21 -11.05
C ILE A 37 2.40 1.23 -11.25
N LEU A 38 2.57 2.41 -10.64
CA LEU A 38 1.68 3.56 -10.81
C LEU A 38 2.46 4.72 -11.40
N ASP A 39 2.01 5.22 -12.54
CA ASP A 39 2.56 6.44 -13.12
C ASP A 39 2.06 7.67 -12.35
N PRO A 40 2.73 8.83 -12.51
CA PRO A 40 2.27 10.03 -11.81
C PRO A 40 0.80 10.34 -12.09
N GLY A 41 0.03 10.52 -11.04
CA GLY A 41 -1.39 10.82 -11.14
C GLY A 41 -2.28 9.62 -11.41
N GLU A 42 -1.71 8.43 -11.48
CA GLU A 42 -2.48 7.23 -11.80
C GLU A 42 -3.19 6.68 -10.57
N THR A 43 -4.37 6.12 -10.78
CA THR A 43 -5.16 5.45 -9.75
C THR A 43 -5.50 4.06 -10.24
N GLU A 44 -5.29 3.06 -9.40
CA GLU A 44 -5.60 1.67 -9.74
C GLU A 44 -6.25 0.95 -8.57
N VAL A 45 -7.17 0.04 -8.90
CA VAL A 45 -7.78 -0.85 -7.92
C VAL A 45 -7.00 -2.16 -7.95
N ILE A 46 -6.46 -2.55 -6.80
CA ILE A 46 -5.62 -3.73 -6.69
C ILE A 46 -6.33 -4.77 -5.82
N THR A 47 -6.42 -5.99 -6.33
CA THR A 47 -6.95 -7.13 -5.58
C THR A 47 -5.78 -7.98 -5.14
N TYR A 48 -5.77 -8.40 -3.88
CA TYR A 48 -4.66 -9.16 -3.31
C TYR A 48 -5.18 -10.23 -2.38
N GLY A 49 -4.33 -11.26 -2.18
CA GLY A 49 -4.67 -12.34 -1.29
C GLY A 49 -5.78 -13.23 -1.82
N ASN A 50 -6.55 -13.79 -0.90
CA ASN A 50 -7.65 -14.70 -1.23
C ASN A 50 -8.68 -14.64 -0.10
N ASP A 51 -9.64 -15.55 -0.11
CA ASP A 51 -10.72 -15.55 0.90
C ASP A 51 -10.21 -15.73 2.33
N ILE A 52 -9.07 -16.40 2.48
CA ILE A 52 -8.49 -16.65 3.81
C ILE A 52 -7.50 -15.56 4.19
N ASN A 53 -6.70 -15.10 3.22
CA ASN A 53 -5.62 -14.15 3.45
C ASN A 53 -5.96 -12.83 2.76
N SER A 54 -6.71 -11.97 3.46
CA SER A 54 -7.23 -10.72 2.89
C SER A 54 -6.67 -9.48 3.57
N PHE A 55 -5.68 -9.62 4.45
CA PHE A 55 -5.04 -8.49 5.11
C PHE A 55 -3.65 -8.25 4.57
N LEU A 56 -3.19 -7.01 4.69
CA LEU A 56 -1.85 -6.62 4.28
C LEU A 56 -0.92 -6.62 5.49
N ASN A 57 0.29 -7.09 5.26
CA ASN A 57 1.34 -7.18 6.29
C ASN A 57 2.40 -6.09 6.14
N GLY A 58 2.44 -5.45 4.98
CA GLY A 58 3.41 -4.41 4.75
C GLY A 58 3.35 -3.87 3.34
N ILE A 59 4.17 -2.87 3.11
CA ILE A 59 4.25 -2.20 1.81
C ILE A 59 5.70 -1.80 1.55
N LEU A 60 6.15 -2.01 0.31
CA LEU A 60 7.44 -1.53 -0.19
C LEU A 60 7.17 -0.54 -1.31
N LEU A 61 7.73 0.64 -1.18
CA LEU A 61 7.65 1.70 -2.17
C LEU A 61 9.03 1.92 -2.75
N PHE A 62 9.15 1.89 -4.08
CA PHE A 62 10.43 2.06 -4.75
C PHE A 62 10.26 2.99 -5.94
N THR A 63 11.18 3.94 -6.08
CA THR A 63 11.18 4.82 -7.23
C THR A 63 12.56 5.36 -7.52
N ILE A 64 12.78 5.78 -8.78
CA ILE A 64 13.93 6.58 -9.16
C ILE A 64 13.35 7.85 -9.80
N PHE A 65 13.62 8.98 -9.17
CA PHE A 65 13.07 10.26 -9.61
C PHE A 65 14.20 11.27 -9.78
N GLU A 66 14.36 11.76 -11.00
CA GLU A 66 15.42 12.73 -11.35
C GLU A 66 16.81 12.24 -10.91
N GLY A 67 17.04 10.94 -11.09
CA GLY A 67 18.33 10.34 -10.76
C GLY A 67 18.50 9.89 -9.34
N ASP A 68 17.57 10.23 -8.46
CA ASP A 68 17.65 9.83 -7.05
C ASP A 68 16.84 8.55 -6.79
N LEU A 69 17.52 7.59 -6.19
CA LEU A 69 16.89 6.33 -5.80
C LEU A 69 16.22 6.50 -4.43
N TYR A 70 15.00 6.02 -4.32
CA TYR A 70 14.27 6.07 -3.06
C TYR A 70 13.57 4.74 -2.83
N SER A 71 13.64 4.23 -1.60
CA SER A 71 12.84 3.08 -1.21
C SER A 71 12.37 3.24 0.23
N LYS A 72 11.19 2.72 0.50
CA LYS A 72 10.59 2.77 1.83
C LYS A 72 9.85 1.46 2.04
N THR A 73 10.18 0.75 3.11
CA THR A 73 9.54 -0.51 3.44
C THR A 73 8.97 -0.42 4.83
N GLN A 74 7.70 -0.78 4.98
CA GLN A 74 7.04 -0.77 6.28
C GLN A 74 6.30 -2.08 6.47
N PHE A 75 6.51 -2.72 7.62
CA PHE A 75 5.84 -3.96 7.98
C PHE A 75 5.03 -3.78 9.24
N VAL A 76 3.86 -4.44 9.28
CA VAL A 76 3.04 -4.51 10.48
C VAL A 76 3.67 -5.53 11.42
N ILE A 77 4.00 -5.11 12.64
CA ILE A 77 4.55 -5.99 13.66
C ILE A 77 3.48 -6.35 14.69
N GLU A 78 2.60 -5.42 14.98
CA GLU A 78 1.55 -5.61 15.96
C GLU A 78 0.18 -5.32 15.37
N LYS A 79 -0.83 -6.11 15.76
CA LYS A 79 -2.21 -5.83 15.39
C LYS A 79 -2.65 -4.50 15.97
N GLU A 80 -3.50 -3.80 15.22
CA GLU A 80 -4.10 -2.54 15.64
C GLU A 80 -3.08 -1.42 15.86
N SER A 81 -1.87 -1.57 15.32
CA SER A 81 -0.91 -0.48 15.27
C SER A 81 -1.36 0.53 14.21
N GLU A 82 -0.72 1.70 14.19
CA GLU A 82 -1.06 2.72 13.19
C GLU A 82 -0.89 2.19 11.77
N LEU A 83 0.17 1.44 11.51
CA LEU A 83 0.40 0.89 10.18
C LEU A 83 -0.63 -0.18 9.83
N ASP A 84 -0.99 -1.04 10.80
CA ASP A 84 -2.02 -2.04 10.57
C ASP A 84 -3.34 -1.36 10.20
N ASP A 85 -3.71 -0.33 10.94
CA ASP A 85 -4.92 0.42 10.64
C ASP A 85 -4.84 1.11 9.28
N LEU A 86 -3.70 1.72 8.97
CA LEU A 86 -3.53 2.40 7.69
C LEU A 86 -3.73 1.42 6.53
N LEU A 87 -3.12 0.25 6.60
CA LEU A 87 -3.14 -0.72 5.50
C LEU A 87 -4.43 -1.51 5.44
N ASN A 88 -5.10 -1.76 6.56
CA ASN A 88 -6.17 -2.74 6.61
C ASN A 88 -7.55 -2.18 6.96
N THR A 89 -7.65 -0.93 7.40
CA THR A 89 -8.96 -0.33 7.69
C THR A 89 -9.34 0.77 6.71
N ASN A 90 -8.49 1.08 5.76
CA ASN A 90 -8.75 2.10 4.74
C ASN A 90 -8.93 1.46 3.38
N SER A 91 -9.87 1.96 2.60
CA SER A 91 -10.13 1.44 1.25
C SER A 91 -9.29 2.10 0.18
N MET A 92 -8.68 3.24 0.50
CA MET A 92 -7.84 3.98 -0.44
C MET A 92 -6.51 4.33 0.21
N ILE A 93 -5.43 4.05 -0.50
CA ILE A 93 -4.06 4.39 -0.07
C ILE A 93 -3.52 5.41 -1.06
N THR A 94 -3.09 6.55 -0.56
CA THR A 94 -2.55 7.63 -1.39
C THR A 94 -1.08 7.84 -1.04
N ILE A 95 -0.24 7.93 -2.07
CA ILE A 95 1.18 8.22 -1.90
C ILE A 95 1.44 9.63 -2.41
N THR A 96 2.01 10.47 -1.54
CA THR A 96 2.37 11.85 -1.89
C THR A 96 3.86 12.05 -1.68
N LYS A 97 4.45 13.00 -2.40
CA LYS A 97 5.84 13.35 -2.22
C LYS A 97 5.92 14.64 -1.42
N ASN A 98 6.75 14.63 -0.36
CA ASN A 98 6.96 15.78 0.50
C ASN A 98 8.46 16.06 0.55
N GLN A 99 8.91 17.02 -0.27
CA GLN A 99 10.33 17.35 -0.42
C GLN A 99 11.12 16.12 -0.89
N THR A 100 11.88 15.49 -0.01
CA THR A 100 12.71 14.33 -0.35
C THR A 100 12.13 13.01 0.13
N ASP A 101 10.96 13.03 0.75
CA ASP A 101 10.33 11.84 1.29
C ASP A 101 8.99 11.58 0.62
N TYR A 102 8.50 10.35 0.76
CA TYR A 102 7.19 9.96 0.27
C TYR A 102 6.34 9.55 1.46
N GLU A 103 5.11 10.04 1.49
CA GLU A 103 4.19 9.73 2.56
C GLU A 103 3.09 8.82 2.06
N ILE A 104 2.73 7.85 2.87
CA ILE A 104 1.66 6.91 2.60
C ILE A 104 0.52 7.25 3.56
N SER A 105 -0.64 7.55 3.01
CA SER A 105 -1.81 7.89 3.82
C SER A 105 -3.00 7.04 3.40
N GLY A 106 -3.93 6.84 4.33
CA GLY A 106 -5.12 6.04 4.07
C GLY A 106 -6.39 6.85 4.27
N SER A 107 -7.42 6.49 3.54
CA SER A 107 -8.73 7.11 3.68
C SER A 107 -9.82 6.12 3.29
N ASN A 108 -11.04 6.41 3.73
CA ASN A 108 -12.21 5.64 3.35
C ASN A 108 -13.20 6.61 2.70
N PRO A 109 -13.00 6.92 1.41
CA PRO A 109 -13.90 7.85 0.75
C PRO A 109 -15.32 7.32 0.79
N THR A 110 -16.24 8.19 1.15
CA THR A 110 -17.64 7.85 1.07
C THR A 110 -18.02 7.75 -0.40
N LEU A 111 -18.69 6.66 -0.76
CA LEU A 111 -19.16 6.54 -2.11
C LEU A 111 -20.13 7.67 -2.41
N ALA A 112 -20.12 8.12 -3.67
CA ALA A 112 -20.99 9.19 -4.10
C ALA A 112 -22.44 8.84 -3.74
N GLN A 113 -23.07 9.74 -3.11
CA GLN A 113 -24.44 9.54 -2.65
C GLN A 113 -25.42 10.08 -3.65
#